data_f4b96e5251ca41802d0d36a5a3ac42d8
#
_entry.id   f4b96e5251ca41802d0d36a5a3ac42d8
#
_cell.length_a   1.000
_cell.length_b   1.000
_cell.length_c   1.000
_cell.angle_alpha   90.00
_cell.angle_beta   90.00
_cell.angle_gamma   90.00
#
_symmetry.space_group_name_H-M   'P 1'
#
loop_
_entity.id
_entity.type
_entity.pdbx_description
1 polymer ?
#
loop_
_entity_poly.entity_id
_entity_poly.type
_entity_poly.pdbx_seq_one_letter_code
_entity_poly.pdbx_strand_id
1 'polypeptide(L)'
;MTPVRAREEDVSAGRGLNPLVRLRLAFGFFSVLPLGRTAPLQEVAAAATMLPLVGVVLGGLEGAAGWGALKLFGPLVAAAVVLAAALLLSGMHHADGLADVGDAIMVHGDASRRIAVLKDRTLGVGAAGALILTYLLSWSALAQLASLRGGLMFVYFMMASEVCARLGLIFTAAASRPSHPGSGSEFIKALKGGRAAAAIAAAALLLALLTALLITVISRKLFGGVGGDVLGASVELARMAALLAMLAVVRPG
;
A
#
# COMPACT_ATOMS: atom_id res chain seq x y z
N MET A 1 -7.76 28.47 25.16
CA MET A 1 -6.84 27.34 24.88
C MET A 1 -6.00 27.68 23.68
N THR A 2 -4.70 27.81 23.82
CA THR A 2 -3.78 28.23 22.77
C THR A 2 -3.58 27.10 21.74
N PRO A 3 -3.47 27.40 20.43
CA PRO A 3 -3.32 26.39 19.36
C PRO A 3 -2.11 25.45 19.52
N VAL A 4 -1.14 25.81 20.34
CA VAL A 4 0.07 25.01 20.63
C VAL A 4 -0.23 23.82 21.54
N ARG A 5 -1.07 23.99 22.58
CA ARG A 5 -1.45 22.89 23.47
C ARG A 5 -2.30 21.81 22.80
N ALA A 6 -3.24 22.20 21.94
CA ALA A 6 -4.02 21.24 21.15
C ALA A 6 -3.14 20.42 20.19
N ARG A 7 -2.04 20.99 19.69
CA ARG A 7 -1.07 20.31 18.81
C ARG A 7 -0.19 19.28 19.55
N GLU A 8 0.12 19.52 20.81
CA GLU A 8 0.93 18.60 21.65
C GLU A 8 0.08 17.44 22.18
N GLU A 9 -1.19 17.66 22.51
CA GLU A 9 -2.13 16.61 22.92
C GLU A 9 -2.45 15.65 21.78
N ASP A 10 -2.61 16.16 20.54
CA ASP A 10 -2.87 15.34 19.34
C ASP A 10 -1.69 14.41 18.96
N VAL A 11 -0.45 14.84 19.18
CA VAL A 11 0.75 14.03 18.93
C VAL A 11 1.03 13.03 20.07
N SER A 12 0.53 13.29 21.28
CA SER A 12 0.71 12.41 22.44
C SER A 12 -0.25 11.21 22.46
N ALA A 13 -1.42 11.32 21.87
CA ALA A 13 -2.48 10.31 21.88
C ALA A 13 -2.06 8.92 21.36
N GLY A 14 -1.08 8.86 20.47
CA GLY A 14 -0.57 7.60 19.92
C GLY A 14 0.66 7.01 20.64
N ARG A 15 1.38 7.79 21.45
CA ARG A 15 2.65 7.35 22.06
C ARG A 15 2.49 6.36 23.21
N GLY A 16 1.32 6.29 23.83
CA GLY A 16 1.03 5.40 24.98
C GLY A 16 0.32 4.09 24.60
N LEU A 17 -0.01 3.87 23.33
CA LEU A 17 -0.74 2.65 22.95
C LEU A 17 0.15 1.41 23.00
N ASN A 18 -0.36 0.36 23.66
CA ASN A 18 0.26 -0.96 23.69
C ASN A 18 0.47 -1.48 22.24
N PRO A 19 1.60 -2.14 21.91
CA PRO A 19 1.87 -2.72 20.58
C PRO A 19 0.75 -3.59 20.03
N LEU A 20 0.08 -4.40 20.86
CA LEU A 20 -1.08 -5.21 20.44
C LEU A 20 -2.26 -4.35 20.03
N VAL A 21 -2.54 -3.24 20.72
CA VAL A 21 -3.61 -2.30 20.35
C VAL A 21 -3.26 -1.67 19.00
N ARG A 22 -2.02 -1.21 18.79
CA ARG A 22 -1.57 -0.67 17.50
C ARG A 22 -1.73 -1.67 16.36
N LEU A 23 -1.34 -2.93 16.59
CA LEU A 23 -1.48 -3.97 15.58
C LEU A 23 -2.95 -4.20 15.21
N ARG A 24 -3.85 -4.25 16.21
CA ARG A 24 -5.30 -4.38 15.96
C ARG A 24 -5.87 -3.18 15.20
N LEU A 25 -5.42 -1.96 15.50
CA LEU A 25 -5.81 -0.76 14.75
C LEU A 25 -5.34 -0.82 13.30
N ALA A 26 -4.09 -1.26 13.07
CA ALA A 26 -3.56 -1.42 11.73
C ALA A 26 -4.34 -2.47 10.92
N PHE A 27 -4.65 -3.64 11.50
CA PHE A 27 -5.49 -4.64 10.84
C PHE A 27 -6.90 -4.12 10.55
N GLY A 28 -7.53 -3.41 11.49
CA GLY A 28 -8.88 -2.90 11.33
C GLY A 28 -9.03 -1.86 10.23
N PHE A 29 -7.98 -1.13 9.90
CA PHE A 29 -8.02 -0.12 8.85
C PHE A 29 -7.49 -0.64 7.49
N PHE A 30 -6.50 -1.54 7.50
CA PHE A 30 -5.82 -2.00 6.29
C PHE A 30 -6.23 -3.40 5.82
N SER A 31 -7.23 -4.01 6.47
CA SER A 31 -7.77 -5.30 6.05
C SER A 31 -9.23 -5.46 6.46
N VAL A 32 -9.90 -6.41 5.83
CA VAL A 32 -11.27 -6.83 6.20
C VAL A 32 -11.29 -7.88 7.33
N LEU A 33 -10.11 -8.29 7.83
CA LEU A 33 -10.04 -9.30 8.87
C LEU A 33 -10.67 -8.80 10.18
N PRO A 34 -11.47 -9.63 10.88
CA PRO A 34 -12.17 -9.23 12.11
C PRO A 34 -11.25 -9.17 13.34
N LEU A 35 -10.01 -8.74 13.14
CA LEU A 35 -8.97 -8.57 14.18
C LEU A 35 -8.89 -7.13 14.68
N GLY A 36 -9.53 -6.21 13.97
CA GLY A 36 -9.43 -4.78 14.19
C GLY A 36 -10.36 -4.25 15.29
N ARG A 37 -10.18 -2.98 15.60
CA ARG A 37 -11.11 -2.17 16.39
C ARG A 37 -11.25 -0.80 15.74
N THR A 38 -12.38 -0.19 15.91
CA THR A 38 -12.60 1.21 15.52
C THR A 38 -11.92 2.15 16.50
N ALA A 39 -11.30 3.20 15.99
CA ALA A 39 -10.64 4.24 16.77
C ALA A 39 -10.60 5.55 15.96
N PRO A 40 -10.34 6.69 16.61
CA PRO A 40 -10.05 7.93 15.91
C PRO A 40 -8.90 7.76 14.90
N LEU A 41 -8.99 8.47 13.79
CA LEU A 41 -8.03 8.33 12.67
C LEU A 41 -6.58 8.61 13.09
N GLN A 42 -6.37 9.50 14.07
CA GLN A 42 -5.07 9.82 14.63
C GLN A 42 -4.39 8.60 15.31
N GLU A 43 -5.16 7.80 16.05
CA GLU A 43 -4.67 6.56 16.67
C GLU A 43 -4.33 5.51 15.61
N VAL A 44 -5.17 5.38 14.59
CA VAL A 44 -4.92 4.50 13.44
C VAL A 44 -3.65 4.91 12.69
N ALA A 45 -3.48 6.19 12.45
CA ALA A 45 -2.29 6.72 11.79
C ALA A 45 -1.01 6.47 12.61
N ALA A 46 -1.09 6.59 13.95
CA ALA A 46 0.02 6.26 14.85
C ALA A 46 0.37 4.76 14.84
N ALA A 47 -0.57 3.89 14.43
CA ALA A 47 -0.35 2.46 14.26
C ALA A 47 0.32 2.08 12.92
N ALA A 48 0.56 3.03 12.02
CA ALA A 48 1.15 2.77 10.69
C ALA A 48 2.54 2.09 10.75
N THR A 49 3.28 2.22 11.85
CA THR A 49 4.53 1.50 12.10
C THR A 49 4.35 -0.03 12.16
N MET A 50 3.13 -0.53 12.38
CA MET A 50 2.80 -1.95 12.38
C MET A 50 2.46 -2.51 10.99
N LEU A 51 2.37 -1.67 9.97
CA LEU A 51 2.01 -2.09 8.61
C LEU A 51 2.88 -3.20 8.01
N PRO A 52 4.21 -3.26 8.24
CA PRO A 52 5.00 -4.40 7.78
C PRO A 52 4.51 -5.74 8.34
N LEU A 53 4.08 -5.79 9.62
CA LEU A 53 3.51 -7.01 10.22
C LEU A 53 2.16 -7.37 9.61
N VAL A 54 1.33 -6.38 9.30
CA VAL A 54 0.10 -6.60 8.52
C VAL A 54 0.44 -7.21 7.16
N GLY A 55 1.46 -6.69 6.48
CA GLY A 55 1.96 -7.22 5.21
C GLY A 55 2.40 -8.68 5.30
N VAL A 56 3.13 -9.05 6.34
CA VAL A 56 3.54 -10.45 6.58
C VAL A 56 2.32 -11.38 6.68
N VAL A 57 1.31 -11.00 7.45
CA VAL A 57 0.11 -11.83 7.65
C VAL A 57 -0.72 -11.93 6.38
N LEU A 58 -1.00 -10.80 5.72
CA LEU A 58 -1.80 -10.79 4.48
C LEU A 58 -1.08 -11.55 3.38
N GLY A 59 0.21 -11.28 3.15
CA GLY A 59 1.00 -12.00 2.15
C GLY A 59 1.14 -13.49 2.46
N GLY A 60 1.16 -13.89 3.75
CA GLY A 60 1.11 -15.28 4.16
C GLY A 60 -0.20 -15.96 3.77
N LEU A 61 -1.34 -15.30 3.99
CA LEU A 61 -2.67 -15.80 3.60
C LEU A 61 -2.82 -15.88 2.08
N GLU A 62 -2.42 -14.83 1.37
CA GLU A 62 -2.41 -14.76 -0.10
C GLU A 62 -1.54 -15.86 -0.71
N GLY A 63 -0.32 -16.01 -0.17
CA GLY A 63 0.62 -17.04 -0.61
C GLY A 63 0.13 -18.46 -0.34
N ALA A 64 -0.50 -18.71 0.80
CA ALA A 64 -1.09 -20.01 1.13
C ALA A 64 -2.25 -20.35 0.19
N ALA A 65 -3.15 -19.39 -0.07
CA ALA A 65 -4.24 -19.54 -1.03
C ALA A 65 -3.70 -19.82 -2.45
N GLY A 66 -2.70 -19.04 -2.88
CA GLY A 66 -2.05 -19.22 -4.17
C GLY A 66 -1.33 -20.57 -4.29
N TRP A 67 -0.64 -21.01 -3.23
CA TRP A 67 0.00 -22.32 -3.22
C TRP A 67 -1.02 -23.48 -3.30
N GLY A 68 -2.14 -23.36 -2.60
CA GLY A 68 -3.25 -24.32 -2.74
C GLY A 68 -3.79 -24.37 -4.17
N ALA A 69 -4.06 -23.20 -4.75
CA ALA A 69 -4.53 -23.09 -6.13
C ALA A 69 -3.49 -23.62 -7.15
N LEU A 70 -2.19 -23.41 -6.89
CA LEU A 70 -1.11 -23.91 -7.75
C LEU A 70 -1.13 -25.44 -7.86
N LYS A 71 -1.40 -26.13 -6.76
CA LYS A 71 -1.50 -27.60 -6.74
C LYS A 71 -2.71 -28.15 -7.50
N LEU A 72 -3.81 -27.39 -7.52
CA LEU A 72 -5.08 -27.84 -8.11
C LEU A 72 -5.23 -27.40 -9.58
N PHE A 73 -4.79 -26.21 -9.92
CA PHE A 73 -5.15 -25.53 -11.19
C PHE A 73 -3.95 -25.01 -11.98
N GLY A 74 -2.75 -25.07 -11.40
CA GLY A 74 -1.53 -24.57 -12.04
C GLY A 74 -1.32 -23.05 -11.88
N PRO A 75 -0.21 -22.50 -12.47
CA PRO A 75 0.34 -21.19 -12.13
C PRO A 75 -0.54 -20.02 -12.54
N LEU A 76 -1.26 -20.08 -13.65
CA LEU A 76 -2.10 -18.99 -14.12
C LEU A 76 -3.28 -18.73 -13.17
N VAL A 77 -3.92 -19.80 -12.72
CA VAL A 77 -5.04 -19.71 -11.75
C VAL A 77 -4.51 -19.33 -10.37
N ALA A 78 -3.37 -19.88 -9.96
CA ALA A 78 -2.73 -19.51 -8.69
C ALA A 78 -2.46 -18.00 -8.61
N ALA A 79 -1.94 -17.40 -9.69
CA ALA A 79 -1.72 -15.96 -9.78
C ALA A 79 -3.02 -15.16 -9.65
N ALA A 80 -4.10 -15.60 -10.30
CA ALA A 80 -5.40 -14.97 -10.17
C ALA A 80 -5.97 -15.07 -8.75
N VAL A 81 -5.82 -16.22 -8.09
CA VAL A 81 -6.25 -16.43 -6.69
C VAL A 81 -5.48 -15.54 -5.73
N VAL A 82 -4.16 -15.37 -5.92
CA VAL A 82 -3.36 -14.42 -5.11
C VAL A 82 -3.89 -13.00 -5.25
N LEU A 83 -4.09 -12.52 -6.48
CA LEU A 83 -4.61 -11.16 -6.71
C LEU A 83 -6.01 -10.97 -6.15
N ALA A 84 -6.90 -11.95 -6.34
CA ALA A 84 -8.22 -11.91 -5.75
C ALA A 84 -8.16 -11.85 -4.21
N ALA A 85 -7.29 -12.66 -3.59
CA ALA A 85 -7.07 -12.64 -2.14
C ALA A 85 -6.54 -11.28 -1.68
N ALA A 86 -5.55 -10.70 -2.35
CA ALA A 86 -5.00 -9.39 -2.02
C ALA A 86 -6.06 -8.28 -2.07
N LEU A 87 -6.89 -8.26 -3.12
CA LEU A 87 -7.99 -7.31 -3.29
C LEU A 87 -9.06 -7.49 -2.19
N LEU A 88 -9.50 -8.73 -1.96
CA LEU A 88 -10.54 -9.01 -0.99
C LEU A 88 -10.07 -8.76 0.45
N LEU A 89 -8.86 -9.20 0.81
CA LEU A 89 -8.31 -9.03 2.15
C LEU A 89 -8.03 -7.56 2.50
N SER A 90 -7.65 -6.74 1.52
CA SER A 90 -7.47 -5.29 1.70
C SER A 90 -8.78 -4.49 1.62
N GLY A 91 -9.91 -5.13 1.28
CA GLY A 91 -11.19 -4.43 1.07
C GLY A 91 -11.19 -3.49 -0.13
N MET A 92 -10.30 -3.73 -1.10
CA MET A 92 -10.11 -2.95 -2.34
C MET A 92 -9.72 -1.48 -2.15
N HIS A 93 -9.49 -0.99 -0.92
CA HIS A 93 -9.18 0.43 -0.67
C HIS A 93 -7.97 0.96 -1.43
N HIS A 94 -6.94 0.12 -1.61
CA HIS A 94 -5.74 0.52 -2.35
C HIS A 94 -5.97 0.54 -3.87
N ALA A 95 -6.77 -0.40 -4.36
CA ALA A 95 -7.19 -0.44 -5.76
C ALA A 95 -8.06 0.77 -6.14
N ASP A 96 -8.95 1.17 -5.23
CA ASP A 96 -9.73 2.39 -5.36
C ASP A 96 -8.82 3.63 -5.50
N GLY A 97 -7.86 3.79 -4.59
CA GLY A 97 -6.87 4.88 -4.69
C GLY A 97 -6.03 4.82 -5.97
N LEU A 98 -5.70 3.63 -6.49
CA LEU A 98 -5.00 3.48 -7.78
C LEU A 98 -5.91 3.94 -8.94
N ALA A 99 -7.19 3.61 -8.90
CA ALA A 99 -8.17 4.02 -9.89
C ALA A 99 -8.33 5.55 -9.91
N ASP A 100 -8.55 6.16 -8.76
CA ASP A 100 -8.71 7.61 -8.60
C ASP A 100 -7.49 8.37 -9.12
N VAL A 101 -6.30 7.91 -8.77
CA VAL A 101 -5.04 8.49 -9.27
C VAL A 101 -4.93 8.30 -10.80
N GLY A 102 -5.35 7.15 -11.32
CA GLY A 102 -5.37 6.87 -12.75
C GLY A 102 -6.21 7.88 -13.54
N ASP A 103 -7.41 8.18 -13.06
CA ASP A 103 -8.26 9.21 -13.68
C ASP A 103 -7.69 10.62 -13.51
N ALA A 104 -7.22 10.94 -12.30
CA ALA A 104 -6.70 12.28 -12.02
C ALA A 104 -5.43 12.63 -12.81
N ILE A 105 -4.58 11.65 -13.16
CA ILE A 105 -3.40 11.85 -14.03
C ILE A 105 -3.80 12.27 -15.44
N MET A 106 -4.90 11.75 -15.96
CA MET A 106 -5.37 12.05 -17.33
C MET A 106 -5.96 13.44 -17.47
N VAL A 107 -6.30 14.11 -16.36
CA VAL A 107 -6.91 15.44 -16.38
C VAL A 107 -5.86 16.52 -16.65
N HIS A 108 -6.14 17.37 -17.63
CA HIS A 108 -5.36 18.57 -17.90
C HIS A 108 -5.81 19.71 -16.97
N GLY A 109 -4.86 20.45 -16.44
CA GLY A 109 -5.13 21.60 -15.57
C GLY A 109 -4.23 21.64 -14.32
N ASP A 110 -4.63 22.45 -13.38
CA ASP A 110 -3.92 22.66 -12.11
C ASP A 110 -4.18 21.52 -11.09
N ALA A 111 -3.51 21.61 -9.94
CA ALA A 111 -3.64 20.63 -8.88
C ALA A 111 -5.06 20.58 -8.29
N SER A 112 -5.75 21.72 -8.23
CA SER A 112 -7.09 21.81 -7.65
C SER A 112 -8.11 21.00 -8.46
N ARG A 113 -8.03 21.06 -9.79
CA ARG A 113 -8.86 20.30 -10.70
C ARG A 113 -8.60 18.78 -10.60
N ARG A 114 -7.33 18.38 -10.48
CA ARG A 114 -6.95 16.98 -10.29
C ARG A 114 -7.43 16.43 -8.95
N ILE A 115 -7.32 17.23 -7.86
CA ILE A 115 -7.85 16.85 -6.55
C ILE A 115 -9.38 16.73 -6.58
N ALA A 116 -10.08 17.54 -7.37
CA ALA A 116 -11.53 17.38 -7.54
C ALA A 116 -11.89 16.02 -8.17
N VAL A 117 -11.11 15.55 -9.14
CA VAL A 117 -11.29 14.24 -9.77
C VAL A 117 -11.03 13.09 -8.79
N LEU A 118 -10.02 13.20 -7.89
CA LEU A 118 -9.80 12.19 -6.82
C LEU A 118 -11.02 12.01 -5.89
N LYS A 119 -11.95 12.96 -5.87
CA LYS A 119 -13.18 12.90 -5.05
C LYS A 119 -14.42 12.53 -5.85
N ASP A 120 -14.28 12.40 -7.16
CA ASP A 120 -15.37 11.96 -8.03
C ASP A 120 -15.54 10.42 -7.88
N ARG A 121 -16.77 9.97 -7.78
CA ARG A 121 -17.11 8.55 -7.65
C ARG A 121 -17.30 7.84 -8.99
N THR A 122 -17.11 8.56 -10.11
CA THR A 122 -17.23 7.98 -11.44
C THR A 122 -15.92 7.34 -11.87
N LEU A 123 -16.00 6.12 -12.40
CA LEU A 123 -14.85 5.40 -12.93
C LEU A 123 -14.61 5.80 -14.38
N GLY A 124 -13.48 6.45 -14.65
CA GLY A 124 -13.06 6.85 -15.97
C GLY A 124 -12.13 5.84 -16.66
N VAL A 125 -11.73 6.19 -17.88
CA VAL A 125 -10.82 5.35 -18.70
C VAL A 125 -9.40 5.31 -18.08
N GLY A 126 -8.97 6.38 -17.42
CA GLY A 126 -7.67 6.43 -16.73
C GLY A 126 -7.61 5.42 -15.56
N ALA A 127 -8.69 5.35 -14.77
CA ALA A 127 -8.85 4.36 -13.71
C ALA A 127 -8.80 2.93 -14.27
N ALA A 128 -9.61 2.64 -15.29
CA ALA A 128 -9.62 1.32 -15.91
C ALA A 128 -8.24 0.94 -16.46
N GLY A 129 -7.56 1.86 -17.15
CA GLY A 129 -6.21 1.64 -17.66
C GLY A 129 -5.20 1.37 -16.55
N ALA A 130 -5.21 2.16 -15.47
CA ALA A 130 -4.30 1.98 -14.33
C ALA A 130 -4.49 0.61 -13.67
N LEU A 131 -5.73 0.20 -13.40
CA LEU A 131 -6.05 -1.09 -12.81
C LEU A 131 -5.63 -2.25 -13.73
N ILE A 132 -6.03 -2.22 -15.01
CA ILE A 132 -5.73 -3.28 -15.96
C ILE A 132 -4.22 -3.46 -16.10
N LEU A 133 -3.47 -2.39 -16.34
CA LEU A 133 -2.02 -2.48 -16.54
C LEU A 133 -1.31 -3.00 -15.27
N THR A 134 -1.65 -2.47 -14.10
CA THR A 134 -1.02 -2.88 -12.84
C THR A 134 -1.31 -4.34 -12.52
N TYR A 135 -2.56 -4.79 -12.64
CA TYR A 135 -2.91 -6.16 -12.31
C TYR A 135 -2.52 -7.17 -13.37
N LEU A 136 -2.49 -6.79 -14.64
CA LEU A 136 -1.99 -7.66 -15.71
C LEU A 136 -0.49 -7.94 -15.55
N LEU A 137 0.30 -6.90 -15.24
CA LEU A 137 1.73 -7.06 -14.96
C LEU A 137 1.96 -7.88 -13.68
N SER A 138 1.22 -7.61 -12.62
CA SER A 138 1.28 -8.37 -11.37
C SER A 138 0.91 -9.84 -11.58
N TRP A 139 -0.17 -10.11 -12.29
CA TRP A 139 -0.61 -11.47 -12.63
C TRP A 139 0.45 -12.23 -13.45
N SER A 140 1.02 -11.58 -14.45
CA SER A 140 2.08 -12.17 -15.28
C SER A 140 3.32 -12.52 -14.46
N ALA A 141 3.76 -11.62 -13.55
CA ALA A 141 4.88 -11.87 -12.65
C ALA A 141 4.59 -13.02 -11.69
N LEU A 142 3.40 -13.03 -11.08
CA LEU A 142 2.95 -14.07 -10.15
C LEU A 142 2.88 -15.45 -10.81
N ALA A 143 2.34 -15.54 -12.02
CA ALA A 143 2.26 -16.81 -12.77
C ALA A 143 3.65 -17.37 -13.05
N GLN A 144 4.61 -16.53 -13.43
CA GLN A 144 5.98 -16.96 -13.67
C GLN A 144 6.69 -17.35 -12.35
N LEU A 145 6.53 -16.58 -11.27
CA LEU A 145 7.08 -16.92 -9.95
C LEU A 145 6.52 -18.25 -9.44
N ALA A 146 5.21 -18.49 -9.59
CA ALA A 146 4.56 -19.73 -9.22
C ALA A 146 5.11 -20.93 -10.02
N SER A 147 5.43 -20.76 -11.30
CA SER A 147 6.04 -21.78 -12.15
C SER A 147 7.48 -22.07 -11.75
N LEU A 148 8.26 -21.05 -11.42
CA LEU A 148 9.71 -21.18 -11.12
C LEU A 148 9.97 -21.62 -9.68
N ARG A 149 9.18 -21.17 -8.74
CA ARG A 149 9.38 -21.34 -7.29
C ARG A 149 8.05 -21.55 -6.57
N GLY A 150 7.52 -22.77 -6.68
CA GLY A 150 6.32 -23.19 -5.94
C GLY A 150 6.59 -23.45 -4.45
N GLY A 151 5.55 -23.91 -3.75
CA GLY A 151 5.64 -24.31 -2.35
C GLY A 151 5.84 -23.16 -1.38
N LEU A 152 6.56 -23.40 -0.30
CA LEU A 152 6.83 -22.38 0.74
C LEU A 152 7.58 -21.14 0.20
N MET A 153 8.43 -21.31 -0.81
CA MET A 153 9.14 -20.18 -1.41
C MET A 153 8.18 -19.20 -2.05
N PHE A 154 7.11 -19.67 -2.69
CA PHE A 154 6.08 -18.82 -3.23
C PHE A 154 5.34 -18.03 -2.14
N VAL A 155 5.05 -18.67 -0.99
CA VAL A 155 4.46 -17.99 0.17
C VAL A 155 5.39 -16.87 0.69
N TYR A 156 6.70 -17.14 0.80
CA TYR A 156 7.66 -16.10 1.20
C TYR A 156 7.73 -14.93 0.22
N PHE A 157 7.62 -15.17 -1.08
CA PHE A 157 7.54 -14.09 -2.06
C PHE A 157 6.30 -13.22 -1.86
N MET A 158 5.15 -13.80 -1.53
CA MET A 158 3.95 -13.02 -1.25
C MET A 158 4.10 -12.20 0.03
N MET A 159 4.63 -12.78 1.11
CA MET A 159 4.94 -12.05 2.33
C MET A 159 5.88 -10.86 2.06
N ALA A 160 6.95 -11.08 1.31
CA ALA A 160 7.91 -10.05 0.97
C ALA A 160 7.29 -8.94 0.10
N SER A 161 6.47 -9.28 -0.90
CA SER A 161 5.80 -8.31 -1.77
C SER A 161 4.83 -7.43 -0.98
N GLU A 162 4.05 -8.01 -0.06
CA GLU A 162 3.13 -7.27 0.80
C GLU A 162 3.84 -6.36 1.80
N VAL A 163 4.97 -6.80 2.35
CA VAL A 163 5.82 -5.94 3.20
C VAL A 163 6.36 -4.77 2.38
N CYS A 164 6.88 -5.02 1.16
CA CYS A 164 7.36 -3.94 0.28
C CYS A 164 6.24 -2.95 -0.08
N ALA A 165 5.04 -3.44 -0.34
CA ALA A 165 3.88 -2.59 -0.61
C ALA A 165 3.57 -1.64 0.57
N ARG A 166 3.55 -2.15 1.80
CA ARG A 166 3.33 -1.35 3.03
C ARG A 166 4.47 -0.38 3.31
N LEU A 167 5.71 -0.77 3.04
CA LEU A 167 6.85 0.13 3.14
C LEU A 167 6.75 1.25 2.11
N GLY A 168 6.31 0.98 0.89
CA GLY A 168 6.03 2.01 -0.13
C GLY A 168 5.08 3.09 0.39
N LEU A 169 3.98 2.70 1.03
CA LEU A 169 3.05 3.64 1.68
C LEU A 169 3.73 4.46 2.77
N ILE A 170 4.45 3.80 3.70
CA ILE A 170 5.12 4.47 4.82
C ILE A 170 6.12 5.52 4.31
N PHE A 171 6.94 5.17 3.32
CA PHE A 171 7.92 6.10 2.74
C PHE A 171 7.25 7.24 1.99
N THR A 172 6.23 6.94 1.18
CA THR A 172 5.48 7.99 0.47
C THR A 172 4.89 8.99 1.46
N ALA A 173 4.29 8.52 2.55
CA ALA A 173 3.76 9.40 3.60
C ALA A 173 4.87 10.19 4.31
N ALA A 174 5.97 9.55 4.71
CA ALA A 174 7.08 10.19 5.42
C ALA A 174 7.80 11.27 4.58
N ALA A 175 7.94 11.04 3.28
CA ALA A 175 8.63 11.95 2.35
C ALA A 175 7.74 13.09 1.83
N SER A 176 6.43 13.10 2.15
CA SER A 176 5.45 13.97 1.50
C SER A 176 4.89 15.04 2.42
N ARG A 177 4.10 15.95 1.83
CA ARG A 177 3.20 16.87 2.51
C ARG A 177 1.76 16.58 2.08
N PRO A 178 0.75 16.84 2.93
CA PRO A 178 -0.64 16.68 2.54
C PRO A 178 -1.00 17.56 1.34
N SER A 179 -1.75 17.00 0.38
CA SER A 179 -2.35 17.78 -0.72
C SER A 179 -3.67 18.43 -0.28
N HIS A 180 -4.42 17.76 0.59
CA HIS A 180 -5.69 18.23 1.15
C HIS A 180 -5.97 17.55 2.49
N PRO A 181 -6.90 18.07 3.31
CA PRO A 181 -7.33 17.39 4.54
C PRO A 181 -8.02 16.06 4.25
N GLY A 182 -7.70 15.02 5.03
CA GLY A 182 -8.26 13.67 4.88
C GLY A 182 -7.42 12.62 5.59
N SER A 183 -7.72 11.35 5.35
CA SER A 183 -6.99 10.22 5.96
C SER A 183 -5.49 10.30 5.69
N GLY A 184 -5.07 10.56 4.45
CA GLY A 184 -3.66 10.70 4.09
C GLY A 184 -2.93 11.77 4.90
N SER A 185 -3.60 12.89 5.24
CA SER A 185 -2.98 13.95 6.05
C SER A 185 -2.61 13.50 7.46
N GLU A 186 -3.41 12.64 8.08
CA GLU A 186 -3.14 12.11 9.42
C GLU A 186 -1.98 11.11 9.40
N PHE A 187 -1.92 10.21 8.40
CA PHE A 187 -0.77 9.31 8.22
C PHE A 187 0.53 10.07 7.97
N ILE A 188 0.52 11.13 7.16
CA ILE A 188 1.69 11.95 6.91
C ILE A 188 2.17 12.64 8.20
N LYS A 189 1.25 13.18 9.02
CA LYS A 189 1.59 13.78 10.31
C LYS A 189 2.22 12.77 11.28
N ALA A 190 1.62 11.57 11.39
CA ALA A 190 2.08 10.52 12.30
C ALA A 190 3.46 9.96 11.93
N LEU A 191 3.78 9.87 10.64
CA LEU A 191 5.02 9.30 10.12
C LEU A 191 6.16 10.31 9.98
N LYS A 192 5.89 11.61 10.06
CA LYS A 192 6.93 12.65 10.10
C LYS A 192 7.77 12.54 11.37
N GLY A 193 9.07 12.34 11.21
CA GLY A 193 10.04 12.23 12.33
C GLY A 193 10.21 10.82 12.89
N GLY A 194 9.60 9.80 12.31
CA GLY A 194 9.68 8.41 12.75
C GLY A 194 11.01 7.73 12.41
N ARG A 195 11.98 7.71 13.34
CA ARG A 195 13.24 6.96 13.20
C ARG A 195 13.03 5.44 13.06
N ALA A 196 11.90 4.92 13.56
CA ALA A 196 11.57 3.49 13.48
C ALA A 196 11.30 3.03 12.04
N ALA A 197 10.71 3.89 11.20
CA ALA A 197 10.49 3.57 9.79
C ALA A 197 11.81 3.35 9.02
N ALA A 198 12.85 4.09 9.36
CA ALA A 198 14.15 4.00 8.68
C ALA A 198 14.89 2.68 8.98
N ALA A 199 14.81 2.15 10.19
CA ALA A 199 15.54 0.95 10.60
C ALA A 199 14.94 -0.35 10.04
N ILE A 200 13.61 -0.44 9.95
CA ILE A 200 12.89 -1.59 9.36
C ILE A 200 13.04 -1.59 7.84
N ALA A 201 13.25 -0.42 7.31
CA ALA A 201 13.30 -0.13 5.89
C ALA A 201 14.60 -0.58 5.19
N ALA A 202 15.68 -0.77 5.91
CA ALA A 202 17.00 -0.99 5.29
C ALA A 202 17.08 -2.26 4.41
N ALA A 203 16.35 -3.30 4.71
CA ALA A 203 16.46 -4.61 4.04
C ALA A 203 15.52 -4.82 2.82
N ALA A 204 14.36 -4.12 2.77
CA ALA A 204 13.42 -4.21 1.63
C ALA A 204 13.50 -2.98 0.71
N LEU A 205 14.57 -2.25 0.81
CA LEU A 205 14.63 -0.80 0.73
C LEU A 205 14.61 -0.21 -0.66
N LEU A 206 15.40 -0.76 -1.57
CA LEU A 206 15.74 0.00 -2.80
C LEU A 206 14.53 0.16 -3.72
N LEU A 207 13.77 -0.90 -3.94
CA LEU A 207 12.66 -0.89 -4.88
C LEU A 207 11.44 -0.13 -4.35
N ALA A 208 11.09 -0.34 -3.07
CA ALA A 208 10.03 0.42 -2.41
C ALA A 208 10.36 1.90 -2.33
N LEU A 209 11.63 2.26 -2.05
CA LEU A 209 12.11 3.64 -2.06
C LEU A 209 12.05 4.28 -3.45
N LEU A 210 12.50 3.58 -4.49
CA LEU A 210 12.45 4.11 -5.86
C LEU A 210 11.01 4.34 -6.31
N THR A 211 10.12 3.38 -6.03
CA THR A 211 8.69 3.52 -6.35
C THR A 211 8.06 4.68 -5.57
N ALA A 212 8.31 4.77 -4.26
CA ALA A 212 7.80 5.83 -3.41
C ALA A 212 8.33 7.21 -3.83
N LEU A 213 9.61 7.32 -4.18
CA LEU A 213 10.23 8.55 -4.66
C LEU A 213 9.56 9.01 -5.97
N LEU A 214 9.41 8.09 -6.92
CA LEU A 214 8.75 8.37 -8.20
C LEU A 214 7.32 8.88 -7.99
N ILE A 215 6.53 8.18 -7.19
CA ILE A 215 5.15 8.56 -6.88
C ILE A 215 5.11 9.91 -6.17
N THR A 216 6.01 10.15 -5.20
CA THR A 216 6.09 11.42 -4.48
C THR A 216 6.41 12.59 -5.43
N VAL A 217 7.37 12.43 -6.35
CA VAL A 217 7.73 13.47 -7.32
C VAL A 217 6.57 13.76 -8.26
N ILE A 218 5.95 12.72 -8.79
CA ILE A 218 4.78 12.85 -9.68
C ILE A 218 3.63 13.54 -8.95
N SER A 219 3.30 13.09 -7.73
CA SER A 219 2.19 13.63 -6.95
C SER A 219 2.42 15.09 -6.55
N ARG A 220 3.64 15.49 -6.20
CA ARG A 220 3.98 16.90 -5.94
C ARG A 220 3.76 17.77 -7.17
N LYS A 221 4.11 17.29 -8.35
CA LYS A 221 3.90 18.04 -9.61
C LYS A 221 2.43 18.12 -10.00
N LEU A 222 1.68 17.02 -9.86
CA LEU A 222 0.31 16.91 -10.35
C LEU A 222 -0.72 17.43 -9.35
N PHE A 223 -0.53 17.17 -8.05
CA PHE A 223 -1.51 17.41 -6.98
C PHE A 223 -1.01 18.38 -5.91
N GLY A 224 0.19 18.91 -6.04
CA GLY A 224 0.83 19.74 -5.03
C GLY A 224 1.25 19.02 -3.74
N GLY A 225 0.97 17.72 -3.62
CA GLY A 225 1.28 16.88 -2.45
C GLY A 225 0.70 15.48 -2.57
N VAL A 226 0.57 14.76 -1.44
CA VAL A 226 0.06 13.40 -1.37
C VAL A 226 -1.24 13.35 -0.56
N GLY A 227 -2.24 12.66 -1.07
CA GLY A 227 -3.52 12.35 -0.43
C GLY A 227 -3.64 10.85 -0.13
N GLY A 228 -4.81 10.43 0.38
CA GLY A 228 -5.10 9.02 0.68
C GLY A 228 -5.01 8.12 -0.54
N ASP A 229 -5.54 8.56 -1.67
CA ASP A 229 -5.59 7.81 -2.93
C ASP A 229 -4.19 7.57 -3.49
N VAL A 230 -3.31 8.58 -3.40
CA VAL A 230 -1.89 8.43 -3.77
C VAL A 230 -1.19 7.43 -2.85
N LEU A 231 -1.50 7.40 -1.55
CA LEU A 231 -0.99 6.38 -0.65
C LEU A 231 -1.50 4.98 -1.01
N GLY A 232 -2.78 4.85 -1.38
CA GLY A 232 -3.35 3.60 -1.90
C GLY A 232 -2.67 3.15 -3.19
N ALA A 233 -2.56 4.04 -4.17
CA ALA A 233 -1.85 3.77 -5.42
C ALA A 233 -0.39 3.34 -5.18
N SER A 234 0.30 3.91 -4.17
CA SER A 234 1.67 3.53 -3.84
C SER A 234 1.80 2.09 -3.36
N VAL A 235 0.80 1.55 -2.68
CA VAL A 235 0.77 0.13 -2.26
C VAL A 235 0.72 -0.78 -3.48
N GLU A 236 -0.20 -0.54 -4.41
CA GLU A 236 -0.36 -1.38 -5.60
C GLU A 236 0.86 -1.34 -6.52
N LEU A 237 1.40 -0.14 -6.76
CA LEU A 237 2.58 0.02 -7.60
C LEU A 237 3.84 -0.56 -6.95
N ALA A 238 4.01 -0.43 -5.63
CA ALA A 238 5.14 -1.02 -4.92
C ALA A 238 5.04 -2.56 -4.90
N ARG A 239 3.84 -3.13 -4.75
CA ARG A 239 3.59 -4.57 -4.86
C ARG A 239 3.97 -5.08 -6.25
N MET A 240 3.44 -4.46 -7.30
CA MET A 240 3.76 -4.81 -8.69
C MET A 240 5.26 -4.75 -8.95
N ALA A 241 5.91 -3.66 -8.56
CA ALA A 241 7.35 -3.48 -8.73
C ALA A 241 8.16 -4.53 -7.98
N ALA A 242 7.76 -4.89 -6.74
CA ALA A 242 8.40 -5.95 -5.97
C ALA A 242 8.28 -7.33 -6.65
N LEU A 243 7.11 -7.66 -7.18
CA LEU A 243 6.88 -8.93 -7.90
C LEU A 243 7.74 -9.02 -9.17
N LEU A 244 7.82 -7.93 -9.95
CA LEU A 244 8.67 -7.87 -11.15
C LEU A 244 10.15 -8.01 -10.81
N ALA A 245 10.62 -7.36 -9.73
CA ALA A 245 12.01 -7.48 -9.29
C ALA A 245 12.34 -8.90 -8.79
N MET A 246 11.45 -9.51 -8.00
CA MET A 246 11.62 -10.89 -7.55
C MET A 246 11.71 -11.85 -8.74
N LEU A 247 10.85 -11.65 -9.75
CA LEU A 247 10.89 -12.44 -10.98
C LEU A 247 12.22 -12.29 -11.71
N ALA A 248 12.73 -11.06 -11.84
CA ALA A 248 14.00 -10.80 -12.51
C ALA A 248 15.20 -11.48 -11.81
N VAL A 249 15.16 -11.59 -10.48
CA VAL A 249 16.22 -12.27 -9.68
C VAL A 249 16.11 -13.80 -9.75
N VAL A 250 14.88 -14.32 -9.78
CA VAL A 250 14.63 -15.77 -9.71
C VAL A 250 14.71 -16.47 -11.06
N ARG A 251 14.50 -15.72 -12.15
CA ARG A 251 14.55 -16.24 -13.50
C ARG A 251 15.99 -16.63 -13.87
N PRO A 252 16.26 -17.91 -14.21
CA PRO A 252 17.58 -18.25 -14.80
C PRO A 252 17.75 -17.50 -16.11
N GLY A 253 18.93 -16.97 -16.33
CA GLY A 253 19.31 -16.29 -17.58
C GLY A 253 19.27 -17.24 -18.77
#